data_349135a85025fc15c2e57583dd95192c
#
_entry.id   349135a85025fc15c2e57583dd95192c
#
_cell.length_a   1.000
_cell.length_b   1.000
_cell.length_c   1.000
_cell.angle_alpha   90.00
_cell.angle_beta   90.00
_cell.angle_gamma   90.00
#
_symmetry.space_group_name_H-M   'P 1'
#
loop_
_entity.id
_entity.type
_entity.pdbx_description
1 polymer ?
#
loop_
_entity_poly.entity_id
_entity_poly.type
_entity_poly.pdbx_seq_one_letter_code
_entity_poly.pdbx_strand_id
1 'polypeptide(L)'
;MRCPNCGSLDTQVRDSRPTEDSSAIRRRRVCLACNFRFTTFERVQLRELIIIKRNGRRVPFDRDKLLRSVQIALRKRPVEPERIDQAVSKIVRELESQGESEVSSETVGEMVMEALRALDDVAYVRFASVYRNFREAKDFESVLDELTEDGKPGAAASK
;
A
#
# COMPACT_ATOMS: atom_id res chain seq x y z
N MET A 1 9.73 23.08 -0.77
CA MET A 1 8.74 22.18 -1.43
C MET A 1 7.67 23.05 -2.09
N ARG A 2 7.24 22.74 -3.30
CA ARG A 2 6.23 23.52 -4.02
C ARG A 2 4.83 23.33 -3.46
N CYS A 3 4.06 24.40 -3.38
CA CYS A 3 2.63 24.32 -3.06
C CYS A 3 1.87 23.62 -4.19
N PRO A 4 1.08 22.57 -3.91
CA PRO A 4 0.33 21.84 -4.94
C PRO A 4 -0.82 22.67 -5.54
N ASN A 5 -1.26 23.75 -4.87
CA ASN A 5 -2.34 24.61 -5.33
C ASN A 5 -1.87 25.76 -6.23
N CYS A 6 -0.84 26.51 -5.82
CA CYS A 6 -0.40 27.71 -6.54
C CYS A 6 1.02 27.64 -7.11
N GLY A 7 1.75 26.55 -6.86
CA GLY A 7 3.13 26.37 -7.35
C GLY A 7 4.20 27.19 -6.61
N SER A 8 3.84 28.05 -5.65
CA SER A 8 4.78 28.83 -4.86
C SER A 8 5.75 27.94 -4.09
N LEU A 9 7.01 28.37 -3.96
CA LEU A 9 8.04 27.72 -3.15
C LEU A 9 7.96 28.12 -1.66
N ASP A 10 7.21 29.18 -1.37
CA ASP A 10 7.09 29.73 -0.02
C ASP A 10 6.09 28.92 0.81
N THR A 11 6.59 27.86 1.40
CA THR A 11 5.82 26.94 2.25
C THR A 11 6.51 26.72 3.58
N GLN A 12 5.73 26.73 4.67
CA GLN A 12 6.23 26.48 6.02
C GLN A 12 5.66 25.18 6.61
N VAL A 13 6.47 24.49 7.42
CA VAL A 13 6.03 23.38 8.26
C VAL A 13 5.41 23.95 9.54
N ARG A 14 4.17 23.56 9.85
CA ARG A 14 3.47 23.96 11.07
C ARG A 14 3.56 22.90 12.17
N ASP A 15 3.58 21.63 11.77
CA ASP A 15 3.62 20.50 12.69
C ASP A 15 4.40 19.34 12.03
N SER A 16 5.16 18.61 12.84
CA SER A 16 5.92 17.43 12.43
C SER A 16 5.74 16.35 13.49
N ARG A 17 5.28 15.17 13.07
CA ARG A 17 5.09 14.02 13.95
C ARG A 17 5.55 12.75 13.27
N PRO A 18 6.16 11.81 13.99
CA PRO A 18 6.39 10.48 13.46
C PRO A 18 5.04 9.81 13.14
N THR A 19 5.05 8.89 12.18
CA THR A 19 3.94 7.95 11.97
C THR A 19 3.91 6.96 13.14
N GLU A 20 2.78 6.27 13.36
CA GLU A 20 2.61 5.32 14.46
C GLU A 20 3.68 4.21 14.45
N ASP A 21 4.09 3.77 13.27
CA ASP A 21 5.15 2.77 13.06
C ASP A 21 6.56 3.37 13.05
N SER A 22 6.69 4.68 13.28
CA SER A 22 7.95 5.44 13.26
C SER A 22 8.75 5.33 11.95
N SER A 23 8.14 4.82 10.87
CA SER A 23 8.81 4.63 9.56
C SER A 23 8.89 5.91 8.73
N ALA A 24 8.13 6.95 9.11
CA ALA A 24 8.07 8.22 8.39
C ALA A 24 7.83 9.40 9.34
N ILE A 25 8.12 10.60 8.85
CA ILE A 25 7.75 11.85 9.49
C ILE A 25 6.62 12.48 8.67
N ARG A 26 5.45 12.62 9.29
CA ARG A 26 4.32 13.36 8.75
C ARG A 26 4.49 14.84 9.05
N ARG A 27 4.47 15.70 8.03
CA ARG A 27 4.58 17.15 8.18
C ARG A 27 3.34 17.85 7.65
N ARG A 28 2.69 18.64 8.49
CA ARG A 28 1.63 19.56 8.07
C ARG A 28 2.26 20.86 7.60
N ARG A 29 1.95 21.28 6.39
CA ARG A 29 2.49 22.48 5.77
C ARG A 29 1.39 23.47 5.42
N VAL A 30 1.78 24.75 5.37
CA VAL A 30 0.95 25.85 4.86
C VAL A 30 1.75 26.62 3.80
N CYS A 31 1.10 26.99 2.71
CA CYS A 31 1.64 27.92 1.74
C CYS A 31 1.42 29.35 2.21
N LEU A 32 2.45 30.17 2.27
CA LEU A 32 2.33 31.57 2.69
C LEU A 32 1.71 32.46 1.60
N ALA A 33 1.81 32.04 0.32
CA ALA A 33 1.25 32.79 -0.79
C ALA A 33 -0.28 32.63 -0.93
N CYS A 34 -0.84 31.40 -0.68
CA CYS A 34 -2.26 31.14 -0.90
C CYS A 34 -2.99 30.51 0.30
N ASN A 35 -2.33 30.38 1.44
CA ASN A 35 -2.83 29.75 2.67
C ASN A 35 -3.31 28.29 2.53
N PHE A 36 -3.02 27.64 1.40
CA PHE A 36 -3.38 26.24 1.20
C PHE A 36 -2.61 25.36 2.19
N ARG A 37 -3.32 24.43 2.85
CA ARG A 37 -2.76 23.48 3.81
C ARG A 37 -2.63 22.13 3.15
N PHE A 38 -1.46 21.50 3.30
CA PHE A 38 -1.19 20.17 2.77
C PHE A 38 -0.28 19.37 3.69
N THR A 39 -0.31 18.07 3.52
CA THR A 39 0.51 17.15 4.31
C THR A 39 1.57 16.53 3.40
N THR A 40 2.79 16.38 3.95
CA THR A 40 3.87 15.67 3.31
C THR A 40 4.41 14.59 4.23
N PHE A 41 4.97 13.54 3.64
CA PHE A 41 5.66 12.48 4.37
C PHE A 41 7.12 12.45 3.95
N GLU A 42 8.01 12.38 4.93
CA GLU A 42 9.43 12.14 4.75
C GLU A 42 9.74 10.71 5.19
N ARG A 43 10.34 9.94 4.31
CA ARG A 43 10.69 8.53 4.54
C ARG A 43 12.14 8.29 4.15
N VAL A 44 12.78 7.35 4.82
CA VAL A 44 14.10 6.87 4.41
C VAL A 44 13.92 6.00 3.15
N GLN A 45 14.69 6.29 2.11
CA GLN A 45 14.83 5.45 0.94
C GLN A 45 16.22 4.85 0.96
N LEU A 46 16.33 3.56 1.27
CA LEU A 46 17.62 2.90 1.49
C LEU A 46 18.27 2.44 0.18
N ARG A 47 17.48 1.98 -0.79
CA ARG A 47 17.98 1.45 -2.07
C ARG A 47 17.01 1.76 -3.22
N GLU A 48 17.55 1.81 -4.43
CA GLU A 48 16.74 1.83 -5.64
C GLU A 48 16.31 0.38 -5.96
N LEU A 49 15.04 0.07 -5.69
CA LEU A 49 14.46 -1.24 -5.94
C LEU A 49 13.84 -1.25 -7.33
N ILE A 50 14.18 -2.24 -8.15
CA ILE A 50 13.68 -2.44 -9.51
C ILE A 50 12.67 -3.58 -9.53
N ILE A 51 11.53 -3.35 -10.17
CA ILE A 51 10.51 -4.37 -10.40
C ILE A 51 10.64 -4.95 -11.80
N ILE A 52 10.81 -6.27 -11.88
CA ILE A 52 10.79 -7.01 -13.13
C ILE A 52 9.34 -7.39 -13.44
N LYS A 53 8.82 -6.88 -14.54
CA LYS A 53 7.46 -7.19 -15.01
C LYS A 53 7.43 -8.57 -15.71
N ARG A 54 6.22 -9.17 -15.84
CA ARG A 54 6.01 -10.46 -16.56
C ARG A 54 6.58 -10.49 -17.96
N ASN A 55 6.65 -9.34 -18.64
CA ASN A 55 7.23 -9.20 -19.96
C ASN A 55 8.74 -8.91 -19.95
N GLY A 56 9.41 -9.06 -18.80
CA GLY A 56 10.85 -8.81 -18.61
C GLY A 56 11.23 -7.33 -18.48
N ARG A 57 10.30 -6.38 -18.61
CA ARG A 57 10.60 -4.95 -18.47
C ARG A 57 10.93 -4.59 -17.03
N ARG A 58 12.03 -3.85 -16.85
CA ARG A 58 12.48 -3.33 -15.56
C ARG A 58 11.93 -1.93 -15.32
N VAL A 59 11.34 -1.69 -14.17
CA VAL A 59 10.81 -0.38 -13.78
C VAL A 59 11.16 -0.11 -12.32
N PRO A 60 11.45 1.15 -11.94
CA PRO A 60 11.64 1.49 -10.54
C PRO A 60 10.40 1.14 -9.70
N PHE A 61 10.63 0.71 -8.46
CA PHE A 61 9.56 0.50 -7.50
C PHE A 61 8.89 1.84 -7.15
N ASP A 62 7.58 1.85 -7.16
CA ASP A 62 6.76 3.02 -6.84
C ASP A 62 5.81 2.67 -5.69
N ARG A 63 6.13 3.18 -4.48
CA ARG A 63 5.32 2.97 -3.27
C ARG A 63 3.92 3.54 -3.41
N ASP A 64 3.76 4.70 -4.07
CA ASP A 64 2.44 5.31 -4.23
C ASP A 64 1.56 4.51 -5.19
N LYS A 65 2.16 3.84 -6.15
CA LYS A 65 1.47 2.89 -7.02
C LYS A 65 1.01 1.65 -6.24
N LEU A 66 1.86 1.13 -5.36
CA LEU A 66 1.51 0.03 -4.47
C LEU A 66 0.35 0.43 -3.55
N LEU A 67 0.45 1.59 -2.89
CA LEU A 67 -0.59 2.13 -2.02
C LEU A 67 -1.92 2.27 -2.76
N ARG A 68 -1.92 2.87 -3.95
CA ARG A 68 -3.14 3.01 -4.78
C ARG A 68 -3.75 1.66 -5.13
N SER A 69 -2.95 0.66 -5.43
CA SER A 69 -3.39 -0.69 -5.75
C SER A 69 -4.16 -1.34 -4.58
N VAL A 70 -3.59 -1.21 -3.38
CA VAL A 70 -4.21 -1.69 -2.13
C VAL A 70 -5.50 -0.91 -1.81
N GLN A 71 -5.49 0.42 -1.96
CA GLN A 71 -6.66 1.27 -1.73
C GLN A 71 -7.83 0.96 -2.68
N ILE A 72 -7.54 0.62 -3.94
CA ILE A 72 -8.58 0.21 -4.92
C ILE A 72 -9.25 -1.08 -4.45
N ALA A 73 -8.49 -2.07 -4.01
CA ALA A 73 -9.03 -3.32 -3.49
C ALA A 73 -9.90 -3.11 -2.24
N LEU A 74 -9.47 -2.21 -1.34
CA LEU A 74 -10.15 -1.86 -0.09
C LEU A 74 -11.27 -0.81 -0.25
N ARG A 75 -11.59 -0.40 -1.46
CA ARG A 75 -12.60 0.64 -1.69
C ARG A 75 -13.96 0.24 -1.09
N LYS A 76 -14.54 1.12 -0.27
CA LYS A 76 -15.80 0.90 0.48
C LYS A 76 -15.72 -0.25 1.50
N ARG A 77 -14.51 -0.59 1.98
CA ARG A 77 -14.34 -1.51 3.10
C ARG A 77 -14.04 -0.73 4.39
N PRO A 78 -14.50 -1.21 5.56
CA PRO A 78 -14.30 -0.55 6.84
C PRO A 78 -12.89 -0.81 7.39
N VAL A 79 -11.87 -0.37 6.65
CA VAL A 79 -10.46 -0.50 7.05
C VAL A 79 -9.88 0.90 7.19
N GLU A 80 -9.34 1.19 8.37
CA GLU A 80 -8.76 2.49 8.68
C GLU A 80 -7.55 2.81 7.80
N PRO A 81 -7.41 4.07 7.32
CA PRO A 81 -6.30 4.48 6.46
C PRO A 81 -4.92 4.19 7.06
N GLU A 82 -4.79 4.29 8.37
CA GLU A 82 -3.56 4.00 9.12
C GLU A 82 -3.14 2.53 8.95
N ARG A 83 -4.09 1.60 9.02
CA ARG A 83 -3.83 0.16 8.81
C ARG A 83 -3.37 -0.13 7.38
N ILE A 84 -3.91 0.59 6.40
CA ILE A 84 -3.51 0.47 4.99
C ILE A 84 -2.06 0.94 4.83
N ASP A 85 -1.72 2.10 5.40
CA ASP A 85 -0.35 2.64 5.31
C ASP A 85 0.67 1.74 6.04
N GLN A 86 0.30 1.18 7.18
CA GLN A 86 1.11 0.19 7.92
C GLN A 86 1.37 -1.07 7.09
N ALA A 87 0.34 -1.63 6.44
CA ALA A 87 0.47 -2.80 5.59
C ALA A 87 1.42 -2.54 4.40
N VAL A 88 1.25 -1.41 3.72
CA VAL A 88 2.14 -0.99 2.62
C VAL A 88 3.57 -0.77 3.12
N SER A 89 3.73 -0.13 4.28
CA SER A 89 5.06 0.10 4.88
C SER A 89 5.74 -1.21 5.29
N LYS A 90 4.97 -2.20 5.75
CA LYS A 90 5.48 -3.55 6.03
C LYS A 90 6.01 -4.21 4.77
N ILE A 91 5.25 -4.19 3.67
CA ILE A 91 5.68 -4.76 2.38
C ILE A 91 6.98 -4.09 1.91
N VAL A 92 7.05 -2.76 1.95
CA VAL A 92 8.26 -2.02 1.52
C VAL A 92 9.48 -2.43 2.34
N ARG A 93 9.35 -2.48 3.67
CA ARG A 93 10.45 -2.91 4.56
C ARG A 93 10.90 -4.33 4.28
N GLU A 94 9.97 -5.23 3.99
CA GLU A 94 10.27 -6.62 3.69
C GLU A 94 11.03 -6.74 2.36
N LEU A 95 10.59 -6.03 1.31
CA LEU A 95 11.31 -5.94 0.05
C LEU A 95 12.74 -5.38 0.21
N GLU A 96 12.89 -4.34 1.03
CA GLU A 96 14.21 -3.74 1.31
C GLU A 96 15.11 -4.68 2.13
N SER A 97 14.53 -5.45 3.06
CA SER A 97 15.28 -6.36 3.94
C SER A 97 15.82 -7.59 3.23
N GLN A 98 15.21 -8.01 2.12
CA GLN A 98 15.67 -9.13 1.29
C GLN A 98 17.06 -8.85 0.67
N GLY A 99 17.45 -7.58 0.62
CA GLY A 99 18.78 -7.19 0.13
C GLY A 99 18.95 -7.27 -1.39
N GLU A 100 17.91 -7.72 -2.11
CA GLU A 100 17.91 -7.78 -3.55
C GLU A 100 17.59 -6.39 -4.15
N SER A 101 18.29 -6.04 -5.24
CA SER A 101 18.03 -4.80 -5.96
C SER A 101 16.91 -4.96 -7.03
N GLU A 102 16.56 -6.19 -7.36
CA GLU A 102 15.56 -6.55 -8.36
C GLU A 102 14.58 -7.57 -7.78
N VAL A 103 13.29 -7.30 -7.89
CA VAL A 103 12.21 -8.17 -7.41
C VAL A 103 11.17 -8.36 -8.50
N SER A 104 10.59 -9.57 -8.61
CA SER A 104 9.54 -9.83 -9.57
C SER A 104 8.23 -9.13 -9.21
N SER A 105 7.44 -8.77 -10.21
CA SER A 105 6.08 -8.24 -9.96
C SER A 105 5.15 -9.30 -9.34
N GLU A 106 5.45 -10.56 -9.52
CA GLU A 106 4.76 -11.69 -8.90
C GLU A 106 4.98 -11.70 -7.40
N THR A 107 6.24 -11.62 -6.95
CA THR A 107 6.58 -11.57 -5.52
C THR A 107 5.89 -10.39 -4.82
N VAL A 108 5.92 -9.19 -5.43
CA VAL A 108 5.19 -8.05 -4.88
C VAL A 108 3.69 -8.29 -4.81
N GLY A 109 3.12 -8.94 -5.83
CA GLY A 109 1.70 -9.29 -5.86
C GLY A 109 1.31 -10.27 -4.76
N GLU A 110 2.12 -11.28 -4.50
CA GLU A 110 1.91 -12.26 -3.41
C GLU A 110 1.94 -11.59 -2.05
N MET A 111 2.90 -10.69 -1.81
CA MET A 111 2.97 -9.92 -0.57
C MET A 111 1.73 -9.02 -0.37
N VAL A 112 1.21 -8.42 -1.44
CA VAL A 112 -0.05 -7.66 -1.39
C VAL A 112 -1.23 -8.57 -1.08
N MET A 113 -1.30 -9.76 -1.69
CA MET A 113 -2.34 -10.76 -1.42
C MET A 113 -2.35 -11.15 0.06
N GLU A 114 -1.19 -11.47 0.64
CA GLU A 114 -1.05 -11.81 2.05
C GLU A 114 -1.48 -10.65 2.98
N ALA A 115 -1.04 -9.44 2.67
CA ALA A 115 -1.43 -8.25 3.43
C ALA A 115 -2.94 -7.98 3.38
N LEU A 116 -3.57 -8.12 2.20
CA LEU A 116 -5.02 -7.96 2.05
C LEU A 116 -5.81 -9.05 2.76
N ARG A 117 -5.33 -10.29 2.74
CA ARG A 117 -5.93 -11.41 3.48
C ARG A 117 -6.01 -11.11 4.99
N ALA A 118 -4.98 -10.47 5.54
CA ALA A 118 -4.95 -10.07 6.95
C ALA A 118 -5.85 -8.86 7.26
N LEU A 119 -6.24 -8.07 6.26
CA LEU A 119 -7.03 -6.86 6.42
C LEU A 119 -8.52 -7.09 6.15
N ASP A 120 -8.87 -7.74 5.02
CA ASP A 120 -10.25 -7.86 4.55
C ASP A 120 -10.37 -8.90 3.42
N ASP A 121 -11.15 -9.96 3.63
CA ASP A 121 -11.32 -11.05 2.68
C ASP A 121 -11.90 -10.60 1.33
N VAL A 122 -12.83 -9.63 1.33
CA VAL A 122 -13.41 -9.10 0.10
C VAL A 122 -12.38 -8.35 -0.72
N ALA A 123 -11.51 -7.59 -0.08
CA ALA A 123 -10.41 -6.90 -0.75
C ALA A 123 -9.39 -7.90 -1.30
N TYR A 124 -9.11 -8.98 -0.58
CA TYR A 124 -8.29 -10.08 -1.07
C TYR A 124 -8.83 -10.65 -2.38
N VAL A 125 -10.12 -11.05 -2.41
CA VAL A 125 -10.78 -11.62 -3.62
C VAL A 125 -10.75 -10.62 -4.79
N ARG A 126 -11.01 -9.34 -4.54
CA ARG A 126 -10.95 -8.29 -5.57
C ARG A 126 -9.56 -8.15 -6.18
N PHE A 127 -8.54 -8.13 -5.34
CA PHE A 127 -7.16 -8.03 -5.82
C PHE A 127 -6.76 -9.30 -6.57
N ALA A 128 -7.09 -10.48 -6.03
CA ALA A 128 -6.84 -11.77 -6.66
C ALA A 128 -7.43 -11.85 -8.07
N SER A 129 -8.67 -11.37 -8.26
CA SER A 129 -9.35 -11.43 -9.55
C SER A 129 -8.60 -10.71 -10.68
N VAL A 130 -7.96 -9.57 -10.35
CA VAL A 130 -7.15 -8.80 -11.30
C VAL A 130 -5.74 -9.36 -11.41
N TYR A 131 -5.13 -9.70 -10.28
CA TYR A 131 -3.75 -10.16 -10.19
C TYR A 131 -3.55 -11.52 -10.87
N ARG A 132 -4.45 -12.49 -10.59
CA ARG A 132 -4.48 -13.83 -11.20
C ARG A 132 -5.19 -13.87 -12.55
N ASN A 133 -5.74 -12.71 -13.02
CA ASN A 133 -6.44 -12.56 -14.29
C ASN A 133 -7.61 -13.55 -14.46
N PHE A 134 -8.56 -13.55 -13.53
CA PHE A 134 -9.74 -14.42 -13.56
C PHE A 134 -10.52 -14.25 -14.86
N ARG A 135 -11.00 -15.35 -15.41
CA ARG A 135 -11.77 -15.39 -16.65
C ARG A 135 -13.15 -16.05 -16.49
N GLU A 136 -13.27 -16.94 -15.50
CA GLU A 136 -14.47 -17.74 -15.26
C GLU A 136 -14.91 -17.66 -13.80
N ALA A 137 -16.18 -18.02 -13.53
CA ALA A 137 -16.71 -18.06 -12.16
C ALA A 137 -15.96 -19.04 -11.25
N LYS A 138 -15.44 -20.14 -11.80
CA LYS A 138 -14.65 -21.12 -11.07
C LYS A 138 -13.37 -20.54 -10.45
N ASP A 139 -12.79 -19.50 -11.06
CA ASP A 139 -11.60 -18.85 -10.53
C ASP A 139 -11.88 -18.20 -9.17
N PHE A 140 -13.12 -17.73 -8.95
CA PHE A 140 -13.56 -17.20 -7.65
C PHE A 140 -13.75 -18.30 -6.62
N GLU A 141 -14.32 -19.46 -7.02
CA GLU A 141 -14.52 -20.59 -6.12
C GLU A 141 -13.20 -21.05 -5.52
N SER A 142 -12.16 -21.21 -6.33
CA SER A 142 -10.83 -21.62 -5.85
C SER A 142 -10.24 -20.65 -4.81
N VAL A 143 -10.45 -19.35 -4.98
CA VAL A 143 -9.96 -18.34 -4.01
C VAL A 143 -10.79 -18.31 -2.73
N LEU A 144 -12.09 -18.59 -2.82
CA LEU A 144 -12.94 -18.71 -1.65
C LEU A 144 -12.59 -19.96 -0.84
N ASP A 145 -12.26 -21.07 -1.49
CA ASP A 145 -11.80 -22.29 -0.84
C ASP A 145 -10.47 -22.06 -0.10
N GLU A 146 -9.51 -21.34 -0.71
CA GLU A 146 -8.26 -20.92 -0.05
C GLU A 146 -8.51 -20.10 1.23
N LEU A 147 -9.54 -19.26 1.27
CA LEU A 147 -9.89 -18.46 2.44
C LEU A 147 -10.56 -19.29 3.55
N THR A 148 -11.30 -20.34 3.17
CA THR A 148 -12.01 -21.21 4.13
C THR A 148 -11.12 -22.29 4.72
N GLU A 149 -10.19 -22.86 3.96
CA GLU A 149 -9.27 -23.92 4.43
C GLU A 149 -8.28 -23.41 5.49
N ASP A 150 -7.84 -22.16 5.39
CA ASP A 150 -6.96 -21.54 6.38
C ASP A 150 -7.70 -20.93 7.58
N GLY A 151 -8.91 -21.40 7.85
CA GLY A 151 -9.87 -20.93 8.85
C GLY A 151 -9.24 -20.31 10.09
N LYS A 152 -9.27 -18.98 10.21
CA LYS A 152 -9.07 -18.32 11.50
C LYS A 152 -10.23 -18.67 12.42
N PRO A 153 -9.95 -19.05 13.69
CA PRO A 153 -11.00 -19.13 14.71
C PRO A 153 -11.67 -17.76 14.84
N GLY A 154 -12.99 -17.78 14.74
CA GLY A 154 -13.85 -16.63 14.61
C GLY A 154 -13.55 -15.47 15.54
N ALA A 155 -13.63 -14.26 15.00
CA ALA A 155 -13.91 -13.09 15.79
C ALA A 155 -15.26 -13.30 16.48
N ALA A 156 -15.22 -13.59 17.77
CA ALA A 156 -16.39 -13.71 18.61
C ALA A 156 -17.22 -12.44 18.49
N ALA A 157 -18.49 -12.61 18.10
CA ALA A 157 -19.50 -11.59 18.18
C ALA A 157 -19.58 -11.10 19.63
N SER A 158 -19.24 -9.85 19.90
CA SER A 158 -19.69 -9.16 21.10
C SER A 158 -20.97 -8.42 20.77
N LYS A 159 -22.00 -8.82 21.47
CA LYS A 159 -23.31 -8.17 21.55
C LYS A 159 -23.19 -6.71 21.96
#